data_d17dd888898ebdf6b7269fa4c18a8d53
#
_entry.id   d17dd888898ebdf6b7269fa4c18a8d53
#
_cell.length_a   1.000
_cell.length_b   1.000
_cell.length_c   1.000
_cell.angle_alpha   90.00
_cell.angle_beta   90.00
_cell.angle_gamma   90.00
#
_symmetry.space_group_name_H-M   'P 1'
#
loop_
_entity.id
_entity.type
_entity.pdbx_description
1 polymer ?
#
loop_
_entity_poly.entity_id
_entity_poly.type
_entity_poly.pdbx_seq_one_letter_code
_entity_poly.pdbx_strand_id
1 'polypeptide(L)'
;MVRFYAKAAGITIVLIGVGGLLLGNEPLFDVLNIDLSEDAIHLVTGGAMAGAGFFARDVRVVRAVVGGLGVVYLLVGILGIFEPRMFGLIPHGYDTVLDNLIHLVLGVLGIAVAYAPQSQSEARHPAG
;
A
#
# COMPACT_ATOMS: atom_id res chain seq x y z
N MET A 1 14.79 -0.35 -8.01
CA MET A 1 14.23 0.16 -6.74
C MET A 1 12.70 0.05 -6.69
N VAL A 2 11.94 0.60 -7.65
CA VAL A 2 10.46 0.56 -7.63
C VAL A 2 9.87 -0.87 -7.64
N ARG A 3 10.42 -1.80 -8.41
CA ARG A 3 9.96 -3.20 -8.42
C ARG A 3 10.18 -3.91 -7.08
N PHE A 4 11.30 -3.65 -6.43
CA PHE A 4 11.56 -4.21 -5.11
C PHE A 4 10.54 -3.69 -4.09
N TYR A 5 10.29 -2.38 -4.10
CA TYR A 5 9.27 -1.77 -3.25
C TYR A 5 7.89 -2.38 -3.52
N ALA A 6 7.49 -2.48 -4.80
CA ALA A 6 6.20 -3.05 -5.19
C ALA A 6 6.02 -4.49 -4.68
N LYS A 7 7.05 -5.32 -4.78
CA LYS A 7 7.03 -6.70 -4.26
C LYS A 7 6.95 -6.74 -2.74
N ALA A 8 7.86 -6.02 -2.07
CA ALA A 8 7.96 -6.05 -0.61
C ALA A 8 6.72 -5.45 0.06
N ALA A 9 6.31 -4.24 -0.33
CA ALA A 9 5.13 -3.59 0.20
C ALA A 9 3.85 -4.35 -0.16
N GLY A 10 3.72 -4.80 -1.41
CA GLY A 10 2.55 -5.55 -1.86
C GLY A 10 2.36 -6.86 -1.09
N ILE A 11 3.42 -7.65 -0.91
CA ILE A 11 3.36 -8.88 -0.09
C ILE A 11 2.97 -8.56 1.34
N THR A 12 3.60 -7.55 1.95
CA THR A 12 3.31 -7.15 3.33
C THR A 12 1.84 -6.76 3.50
N ILE A 13 1.31 -5.95 2.59
CA ILE A 13 -0.09 -5.51 2.61
C ILE A 13 -1.05 -6.71 2.44
N VAL A 14 -0.75 -7.64 1.52
CA VAL A 14 -1.54 -8.88 1.37
C VAL A 14 -1.53 -9.71 2.65
N LEU A 15 -0.37 -9.86 3.28
CA LEU A 15 -0.28 -10.62 4.54
C LEU A 15 -1.08 -9.97 5.67
N ILE A 16 -1.13 -8.64 5.73
CA ILE A 16 -1.98 -7.90 6.67
C ILE A 16 -3.45 -8.20 6.40
N GLY A 17 -3.91 -8.11 5.15
CA GLY A 17 -5.29 -8.41 4.77
C GLY A 17 -5.69 -9.86 5.05
N VAL A 18 -4.82 -10.82 4.75
CA VAL A 18 -5.06 -12.24 5.09
C VAL A 18 -5.11 -12.43 6.60
N GLY A 19 -4.17 -11.83 7.33
CA GLY A 19 -4.12 -11.89 8.79
C GLY A 19 -5.39 -11.32 9.42
N GLY A 20 -5.87 -10.18 8.93
CA GLY A 20 -7.11 -9.57 9.39
C GLY A 20 -8.32 -10.48 9.21
N LEU A 21 -8.48 -11.08 8.03
CA LEU A 21 -9.56 -12.05 7.76
C LEU A 21 -9.53 -13.27 8.68
N LEU A 22 -8.35 -13.69 9.13
CA LEU A 22 -8.20 -14.85 10.02
C LEU A 22 -8.38 -14.52 11.49
N LEU A 23 -8.04 -13.27 11.90
CA LEU A 23 -8.05 -12.85 13.31
C LEU A 23 -9.35 -12.17 13.73
N GLY A 24 -10.21 -11.80 12.78
CA GLY A 24 -11.49 -11.15 13.06
C GLY A 24 -11.35 -9.64 13.28
N ASN A 25 -12.22 -9.05 14.13
CA ASN A 25 -12.34 -7.59 14.25
C ASN A 25 -11.58 -7.01 15.45
N GLU A 26 -10.65 -7.74 16.02
CA GLU A 26 -9.82 -7.24 17.12
C GLU A 26 -8.58 -6.55 16.57
N PRO A 27 -8.20 -5.36 17.09
CA PRO A 27 -7.00 -4.68 16.64
C PRO A 27 -5.75 -5.56 16.81
N LEU A 28 -4.97 -5.69 15.75
CA LEU A 28 -3.74 -6.47 15.79
C LEU A 28 -2.67 -5.72 16.57
N PHE A 29 -2.30 -6.23 17.75
CA PHE A 29 -1.33 -5.63 18.67
C PHE A 29 -1.64 -4.18 19.07
N ASP A 30 -2.91 -3.78 19.07
CA ASP A 30 -3.37 -2.40 19.30
C ASP A 30 -2.73 -1.36 18.34
N VAL A 31 -2.19 -1.80 17.21
CA VAL A 31 -1.51 -0.98 16.21
C VAL A 31 -2.29 -0.92 14.90
N LEU A 32 -2.63 -2.10 14.37
CA LEU A 32 -3.35 -2.21 13.10
C LEU A 32 -4.84 -2.38 13.35
N ASN A 33 -5.61 -1.52 12.71
CA ASN A 33 -7.05 -1.66 12.66
C ASN A 33 -7.42 -2.87 11.78
N ILE A 34 -8.37 -3.68 12.24
CA ILE A 34 -8.88 -4.82 11.48
C ILE A 34 -10.37 -4.65 11.27
N ASP A 35 -10.75 -4.52 10.02
CA ASP A 35 -12.14 -4.46 9.57
C ASP A 35 -12.24 -5.21 8.25
N LEU A 36 -13.34 -5.93 8.03
CA LEU A 36 -13.53 -6.72 6.81
C LEU A 36 -13.38 -5.89 5.53
N SER A 37 -13.86 -4.65 5.54
CA SER A 37 -13.72 -3.75 4.40
C SER A 37 -12.26 -3.35 4.16
N GLU A 38 -11.54 -3.08 5.23
CA GLU A 38 -10.12 -2.73 5.20
C GLU A 38 -9.26 -3.91 4.74
N ASP A 39 -9.53 -5.11 5.26
CA ASP A 39 -8.85 -6.33 4.86
C ASP A 39 -9.04 -6.64 3.38
N ALA A 40 -10.26 -6.46 2.86
CA ALA A 40 -10.55 -6.60 1.43
C ALA A 40 -9.78 -5.57 0.59
N ILE A 41 -9.71 -4.32 1.03
CA ILE A 41 -8.92 -3.26 0.39
C ILE A 41 -7.43 -3.61 0.40
N HIS A 42 -6.90 -4.11 1.50
CA HIS A 42 -5.50 -4.56 1.59
C HIS A 42 -5.20 -5.71 0.62
N LEU A 43 -6.10 -6.68 0.48
CA LEU A 43 -5.92 -7.76 -0.49
C LEU A 43 -5.90 -7.27 -1.93
N VAL A 44 -6.79 -6.35 -2.28
CA VAL A 44 -6.86 -5.78 -3.63
C VAL A 44 -5.65 -4.90 -3.92
N THR A 45 -5.33 -3.96 -3.05
CA THR A 45 -4.24 -3.00 -3.27
C THR A 45 -2.87 -3.66 -3.16
N GLY A 46 -2.67 -4.52 -2.16
CA GLY A 46 -1.45 -5.30 -2.01
C GLY A 46 -1.25 -6.28 -3.16
N GLY A 47 -2.33 -6.95 -3.58
CA GLY A 47 -2.32 -7.85 -4.75
C GLY A 47 -1.98 -7.13 -6.04
N ALA A 48 -2.55 -5.94 -6.28
CA ALA A 48 -2.23 -5.11 -7.44
C ALA A 48 -0.76 -4.66 -7.42
N MET A 49 -0.27 -4.25 -6.26
CA MET A 49 1.12 -3.80 -6.09
C MET A 49 2.11 -4.94 -6.28
N ALA A 50 1.90 -6.09 -5.62
CA ALA A 50 2.72 -7.28 -5.78
C ALA A 50 2.66 -7.81 -7.23
N GLY A 51 1.47 -7.91 -7.80
CA GLY A 51 1.26 -8.35 -9.17
C GLY A 51 2.01 -7.47 -10.17
N ALA A 52 1.94 -6.16 -10.04
CA ALA A 52 2.73 -5.24 -10.86
C ALA A 52 4.23 -5.47 -10.67
N GLY A 53 4.70 -5.64 -9.43
CA GLY A 53 6.10 -5.89 -9.12
C GLY A 53 6.66 -7.18 -9.72
N PHE A 54 5.85 -8.25 -9.73
CA PHE A 54 6.29 -9.58 -10.23
C PHE A 54 6.08 -9.75 -11.73
N PHE A 55 4.95 -9.29 -12.27
CA PHE A 55 4.51 -9.70 -13.60
C PHE A 55 4.51 -8.59 -14.66
N ALA A 56 4.47 -7.29 -14.25
CA ALA A 56 4.50 -6.22 -15.24
C ALA A 56 5.86 -6.17 -15.95
N ARG A 57 5.85 -6.26 -17.28
CA ARG A 57 7.07 -6.18 -18.08
C ARG A 57 7.61 -4.74 -18.11
N ASP A 58 6.74 -3.76 -18.31
CA ASP A 58 7.10 -2.36 -18.38
C ASP A 58 7.17 -1.74 -16.97
N VAL A 59 8.32 -1.15 -16.65
CA VAL A 59 8.54 -0.46 -15.37
C VAL A 59 7.62 0.75 -15.19
N ARG A 60 7.11 1.33 -16.28
CA ARG A 60 6.14 2.43 -16.21
C ARG A 60 4.82 1.98 -15.58
N VAL A 61 4.39 0.75 -15.84
CA VAL A 61 3.21 0.17 -15.20
C VAL A 61 3.45 0.02 -13.70
N VAL A 62 4.62 -0.51 -13.31
CA VAL A 62 4.98 -0.63 -11.88
C VAL A 62 4.96 0.74 -11.19
N ARG A 63 5.54 1.77 -11.82
CA ARG A 63 5.54 3.13 -11.31
C ARG A 63 4.13 3.72 -11.20
N ALA A 64 3.30 3.50 -12.20
CA ALA A 64 1.91 3.98 -12.18
C ALA A 64 1.11 3.34 -11.05
N VAL A 65 1.26 2.03 -10.84
CA VAL A 65 0.57 1.30 -9.75
C VAL A 65 1.10 1.76 -8.39
N VAL A 66 2.43 1.79 -8.19
CA VAL A 66 3.04 2.20 -6.91
C VAL A 66 2.72 3.65 -6.59
N GLY A 67 2.85 4.55 -7.56
CA GLY A 67 2.56 5.97 -7.37
C GLY A 67 1.07 6.23 -7.15
N GLY A 68 0.20 5.59 -7.92
CA GLY A 68 -1.25 5.72 -7.76
C GLY A 68 -1.74 5.21 -6.41
N LEU A 69 -1.29 4.01 -5.99
CA LEU A 69 -1.60 3.49 -4.66
C LEU A 69 -0.94 4.32 -3.55
N GLY A 70 0.25 4.86 -3.80
CA GLY A 70 0.89 5.81 -2.87
C GLY A 70 0.01 7.03 -2.61
N VAL A 71 -0.60 7.62 -3.65
CA VAL A 71 -1.56 8.72 -3.51
C VAL A 71 -2.80 8.27 -2.72
N VAL A 72 -3.34 7.09 -3.00
CA VAL A 72 -4.49 6.54 -2.27
C VAL A 72 -4.17 6.39 -0.78
N TYR A 73 -3.04 5.75 -0.43
CA TYR A 73 -2.63 5.59 0.96
C TYR A 73 -2.37 6.92 1.67
N LEU A 74 -1.79 7.89 0.97
CA LEU A 74 -1.59 9.23 1.52
C LEU A 74 -2.94 9.89 1.85
N LEU A 75 -3.91 9.82 0.93
CA LEU A 75 -5.25 10.36 1.15
C LEU A 75 -5.97 9.64 2.30
N VAL A 76 -5.88 8.31 2.36
CA VAL A 76 -6.46 7.51 3.45
C VAL A 76 -5.85 7.92 4.80
N GLY A 77 -4.53 8.08 4.88
CA GLY A 77 -3.87 8.50 6.10
C GLY A 77 -4.27 9.91 6.55
N ILE A 78 -4.44 10.85 5.60
CA ILE A 78 -4.92 12.20 5.90
C ILE A 78 -6.39 12.17 6.33
N LEU A 79 -7.25 11.54 5.54
CA LEU A 79 -8.69 11.47 5.82
C LEU A 79 -8.99 10.72 7.10
N GLY A 80 -8.23 9.66 7.43
CA GLY A 80 -8.40 8.89 8.64
C GLY A 80 -8.23 9.70 9.93
N ILE A 81 -7.51 10.82 9.87
CA ILE A 81 -7.37 11.75 10.99
C ILE A 81 -8.65 12.56 11.21
N PHE A 82 -9.31 12.99 10.13
CA PHE A 82 -10.47 13.87 10.16
C PHE A 82 -11.81 13.13 10.08
N GLU A 83 -11.84 12.02 9.37
CA GLU A 83 -13.02 11.20 9.13
C GLU A 83 -12.66 9.71 9.33
N PRO A 84 -12.56 9.24 10.58
CA PRO A 84 -12.09 7.88 10.88
C PRO A 84 -12.95 6.76 10.27
N ARG A 85 -14.21 7.03 10.00
CA ARG A 85 -15.13 6.05 9.38
C ARG A 85 -15.10 6.06 7.86
N MET A 86 -14.31 6.93 7.23
CA MET A 86 -14.23 7.05 5.77
C MET A 86 -15.61 7.12 5.10
N PHE A 87 -16.48 7.98 5.62
CA PHE A 87 -17.88 8.14 5.15
C PHE A 87 -18.70 6.84 5.21
N GLY A 88 -18.39 5.97 6.16
CA GLY A 88 -19.06 4.68 6.35
C GLY A 88 -18.43 3.48 5.64
N LEU A 89 -17.34 3.68 4.90
CA LEU A 89 -16.59 2.59 4.27
C LEU A 89 -15.91 1.70 5.32
N ILE A 90 -15.49 2.29 6.44
CA ILE A 90 -14.90 1.62 7.59
C ILE A 90 -15.86 1.78 8.79
N PRO A 91 -16.82 0.86 8.99
CA PRO A 91 -17.88 1.04 9.99
C PRO A 91 -17.37 1.19 11.42
N HIS A 92 -16.30 0.47 11.79
CA HIS A 92 -15.71 0.52 13.13
C HIS A 92 -14.77 1.72 13.32
N GLY A 93 -14.36 2.37 12.21
CA GLY A 93 -13.45 3.51 12.22
C GLY A 93 -12.00 3.11 12.47
N TYR A 94 -11.09 4.09 12.34
CA TYR A 94 -9.69 3.94 12.69
C TYR A 94 -9.49 4.29 14.15
N ASP A 95 -9.29 3.28 14.99
CA ASP A 95 -9.11 3.44 16.42
C ASP A 95 -7.67 3.81 16.81
N THR A 96 -6.70 3.64 15.91
CA THR A 96 -5.29 3.85 16.22
C THR A 96 -4.67 4.94 15.35
N VAL A 97 -4.00 5.88 16.00
CA VAL A 97 -3.19 6.91 15.32
C VAL A 97 -2.03 6.29 14.52
N LEU A 98 -1.50 5.16 15.01
CA LEU A 98 -0.38 4.46 14.38
C LEU A 98 -0.75 3.91 13.01
N ASP A 99 -1.97 3.41 12.84
CA ASP A 99 -2.45 2.90 11.54
C ASP A 99 -2.50 4.03 10.49
N ASN A 100 -3.03 5.18 10.87
CA ASN A 100 -3.01 6.37 10.01
C ASN A 100 -1.58 6.82 9.65
N LEU A 101 -0.64 6.76 10.61
CA LEU A 101 0.77 7.09 10.34
C LEU A 101 1.40 6.09 9.37
N ILE A 102 1.08 4.80 9.46
CA ILE A 102 1.54 3.78 8.52
C ILE A 102 1.03 4.11 7.10
N HIS A 103 -0.24 4.46 6.95
CA HIS A 103 -0.80 4.88 5.67
C HIS A 103 -0.10 6.12 5.10
N LEU A 104 0.18 7.14 5.92
CA LEU A 104 0.93 8.33 5.51
C LEU A 104 2.34 7.97 5.04
N VAL A 105 3.06 7.13 5.79
CA VAL A 105 4.43 6.70 5.44
C VAL A 105 4.43 5.89 4.15
N LEU A 106 3.54 4.92 4.00
CA LEU A 106 3.40 4.13 2.78
C LEU A 106 3.04 5.01 1.58
N GLY A 107 2.17 5.99 1.78
CA GLY A 107 1.79 6.95 0.75
C GLY A 107 2.98 7.77 0.27
N VAL A 108 3.71 8.40 1.19
CA VAL A 108 4.89 9.21 0.87
C VAL A 108 5.99 8.37 0.21
N LEU A 109 6.31 7.19 0.76
CA LEU A 109 7.32 6.30 0.21
C LEU A 109 6.93 5.79 -1.18
N GLY A 110 5.67 5.41 -1.38
CA GLY A 110 5.16 4.95 -2.67
C GLY A 110 5.33 6.01 -3.76
N ILE A 111 4.93 7.25 -3.46
CA ILE A 111 5.09 8.38 -4.38
C ILE A 111 6.57 8.66 -4.63
N ALA A 112 7.39 8.76 -3.58
CA ALA A 112 8.82 9.04 -3.71
C ALA A 112 9.53 7.99 -4.57
N VAL A 113 9.27 6.69 -4.33
CA VAL A 113 9.89 5.59 -5.09
C VAL A 113 9.39 5.54 -6.54
N ALA A 114 8.10 5.84 -6.77
CA ALA A 114 7.53 5.86 -8.12
C ALA A 114 8.14 6.96 -8.99
N TYR A 115 8.43 8.12 -8.41
CA TYR A 115 8.96 9.27 -9.14
C TYR A 115 10.47 9.47 -8.98
N ALA A 116 11.16 8.61 -8.23
CA ALA A 116 12.61 8.68 -8.11
C ALA A 116 13.30 8.63 -9.49
N PRO A 117 14.33 9.45 -9.73
CA PRO A 117 15.13 9.38 -10.95
C PRO A 117 15.72 7.98 -11.10
N GLN A 118 15.71 7.46 -12.33
CA GLN A 118 16.41 6.20 -12.61
C GLN A 118 17.92 6.45 -12.54
N SER A 119 18.62 5.62 -11.76
CA SER A 119 20.08 5.61 -11.81
C SER A 119 20.50 5.19 -13.23
N GLN A 120 21.43 5.91 -13.84
CA GLN A 120 21.91 5.69 -15.22
C GLN A 120 22.49 4.28 -15.44
N SER A 121 22.73 3.50 -14.38
CA SER A 121 23.20 2.12 -14.48
C SER A 121 22.17 1.15 -15.09
N GLU A 122 20.88 1.44 -14.97
CA GLU A 122 19.83 0.62 -15.61
C GLU A 122 19.66 0.93 -17.11
N ALA A 123 20.09 2.13 -17.53
CA ALA A 123 20.03 2.54 -18.94
C ALA A 123 21.19 1.99 -19.80
N ARG A 124 22.20 1.37 -19.19
CA ARG A 124 23.41 0.86 -19.89
C ARG A 124 23.40 -0.64 -20.17
N HIS A 125 22.30 -1.35 -20.03
CA HIS A 125 22.16 -2.68 -20.63
C HIS A 125 21.32 -2.54 -21.91
N PRO A 126 21.96 -2.31 -23.07
CA PRO A 126 21.30 -2.59 -24.32
C PRO A 126 21.07 -4.10 -24.32
N ALA A 127 19.80 -4.49 -24.57
CA ALA A 127 19.46 -5.87 -24.84
C ALA A 127 20.37 -6.38 -25.96
N GLY A 128 21.32 -7.23 -25.60
CA GLY A 128 22.05 -8.05 -26.56
C GLY A 128 21.21 -9.22 -27.01
#